data_aa5846e9879b91200b579351336d54b5
#
_entry.id   aa5846e9879b91200b579351336d54b5
#
_cell.length_a   1.000
_cell.length_b   1.000
_cell.length_c   1.000
_cell.angle_alpha   90.00
_cell.angle_beta   90.00
_cell.angle_gamma   90.00
#
_symmetry.space_group_name_H-M   'P 1'
#
loop_
_entity.id
_entity.type
_entity.pdbx_description
1 polymer ?
#
loop_
_entity_poly.entity_id
_entity_poly.type
_entity_poly.pdbx_seq_one_letter_code
_entity_poly.pdbx_strand_id
1 'polypeptide(L)'
;HSDGFIDEKTVEAIRNDAIEMYDELDGVKDGIVSNIYAARMNRDVFLQKIREKYHLTDAQIQTIQVYEDGFKLDYSMPNGEKRYHGYCALEGGIMDLGPDPVPREPLDTRYNVHHGDRSDGVFKYFITKDKNWKLIDHDYYKPDEKLYHMLMEASSQYDVSMDFDEFVSHGGKLILFT
;
A
#
# COMPACT_ATOMS: atom_id res chain seq x y z
N HIS A 1 2.99 12.23 -8.73
CA HIS A 1 3.42 13.64 -8.82
C HIS A 1 4.12 14.04 -7.52
N SER A 2 5.13 14.93 -7.59
CA SER A 2 5.84 15.47 -6.42
C SER A 2 4.93 16.17 -5.40
N ASP A 3 3.76 16.65 -5.86
CA ASP A 3 2.79 17.38 -5.03
C ASP A 3 2.17 16.54 -3.89
N GLY A 4 2.14 15.23 -4.05
CA GLY A 4 1.64 14.29 -3.04
C GLY A 4 2.72 13.79 -2.08
N PHE A 5 3.98 14.20 -2.26
CA PHE A 5 5.07 13.80 -1.40
C PHE A 5 4.89 14.36 0.02
N ILE A 6 5.15 13.52 1.01
CA ILE A 6 5.14 13.87 2.43
C ILE A 6 6.51 13.49 2.98
N ASP A 7 7.20 14.43 3.61
CA ASP A 7 8.52 14.17 4.17
C ASP A 7 8.45 13.19 5.36
N GLU A 8 9.55 12.48 5.59
CA GLU A 8 9.66 11.45 6.62
C GLU A 8 9.30 11.97 8.02
N LYS A 9 9.72 13.17 8.35
CA LYS A 9 9.43 13.79 9.65
C LYS A 9 7.93 14.02 9.85
N THR A 10 7.23 14.46 8.79
CA THR A 10 5.78 14.65 8.82
C THR A 10 5.05 13.32 8.92
N VAL A 11 5.50 12.28 8.19
CA VAL A 11 4.94 10.92 8.28
C VAL A 11 5.10 10.35 9.68
N GLU A 12 6.28 10.48 10.29
CA GLU A 12 6.53 10.04 11.66
C GLU A 12 5.66 10.79 12.68
N ALA A 13 5.50 12.10 12.49
CA ALA A 13 4.64 12.90 13.37
C ALA A 13 3.16 12.51 13.26
N ILE A 14 2.65 12.20 12.06
CA ILE A 14 1.29 11.68 11.84
C ILE A 14 1.12 10.33 12.55
N ARG A 15 2.08 9.43 12.42
CA ARG A 15 2.07 8.14 13.11
C ARG A 15 2.00 8.30 14.64
N ASN A 16 2.82 9.19 15.20
CA ASN A 16 2.83 9.45 16.63
C ASN A 16 1.50 10.05 17.11
N ASP A 17 0.88 10.94 16.33
CA ASP A 17 -0.45 11.48 16.63
C ASP A 17 -1.54 10.40 16.60
N ALA A 18 -1.44 9.42 15.69
CA ALA A 18 -2.38 8.31 15.64
C ALA A 18 -2.23 7.42 16.88
N ILE A 19 -1.00 7.09 17.26
CA ILE A 19 -0.73 6.33 18.49
C ILE A 19 -1.27 7.11 19.70
N GLU A 20 -0.96 8.39 19.84
CA GLU A 20 -1.45 9.21 20.96
C GLU A 20 -2.99 9.21 21.05
N MET A 21 -3.67 9.21 19.91
CA MET A 21 -5.14 9.26 19.83
C MET A 21 -5.80 7.90 20.12
N TYR A 22 -5.16 6.80 19.77
CA TYR A 22 -5.79 5.48 19.70
C TYR A 22 -5.22 4.42 20.62
N ASP A 23 -4.07 4.68 21.25
CA ASP A 23 -3.35 3.72 22.10
C ASP A 23 -4.25 3.13 23.21
N GLU A 24 -5.06 3.97 23.86
CA GLU A 24 -5.92 3.54 24.98
C GLU A 24 -7.25 2.88 24.54
N LEU A 25 -7.52 2.72 23.24
CA LEU A 25 -8.78 2.15 22.76
C LEU A 25 -8.96 0.65 23.07
N ASP A 26 -7.90 -0.05 23.40
CA ASP A 26 -7.92 -1.45 23.86
C ASP A 26 -7.84 -1.58 25.39
N GLY A 27 -7.72 -0.45 26.12
CA GLY A 27 -7.62 -0.38 27.58
C GLY A 27 -6.20 -0.39 28.12
N VAL A 28 -5.19 -0.40 27.26
CA VAL A 28 -3.77 -0.38 27.65
C VAL A 28 -3.08 0.80 26.97
N LYS A 29 -2.14 1.44 27.66
CA LYS A 29 -1.31 2.50 27.10
C LYS A 29 0.13 2.01 26.99
N ASP A 30 0.44 1.38 25.85
CA ASP A 30 1.73 0.75 25.62
C ASP A 30 2.42 1.20 24.31
N GLY A 31 1.85 2.18 23.60
CA GLY A 31 2.37 2.69 22.35
C GLY A 31 1.98 1.85 21.13
N ILE A 32 0.99 0.96 21.29
CA ILE A 32 0.52 0.06 20.24
C ILE A 32 -0.99 0.21 20.03
N VAL A 33 -1.41 0.52 18.82
CA VAL A 33 -2.84 0.58 18.47
C VAL A 33 -3.35 -0.82 18.14
N SER A 34 -3.79 -1.57 19.16
CA SER A 34 -4.30 -2.94 18.97
C SER A 34 -5.75 -2.98 18.52
N ASN A 35 -6.58 -1.99 18.88
CA ASN A 35 -7.97 -1.92 18.47
C ASN A 35 -8.13 -1.11 17.16
N ILE A 36 -7.62 -1.67 16.06
CA ILE A 36 -7.66 -1.04 14.72
C ILE A 36 -9.09 -0.74 14.28
N TYR A 37 -10.07 -1.58 14.63
CA TYR A 37 -11.46 -1.34 14.24
C TYR A 37 -12.05 -0.07 14.87
N ALA A 38 -11.80 0.15 16.15
CA ALA A 38 -12.25 1.36 16.83
C ALA A 38 -11.51 2.61 16.31
N ALA A 39 -10.21 2.49 16.00
CA ALA A 39 -9.44 3.55 15.36
C ALA A 39 -10.03 3.93 13.99
N ARG A 40 -10.36 2.97 13.14
CA ARG A 40 -10.97 3.18 11.82
C ARG A 40 -12.31 3.89 11.85
N MET A 41 -13.11 3.69 12.88
CA MET A 41 -14.37 4.44 13.05
C MET A 41 -14.15 5.94 13.24
N ASN A 42 -12.96 6.36 13.63
CA ASN A 42 -12.58 7.75 13.86
C ASN A 42 -11.64 8.32 12.78
N ARG A 43 -11.37 7.56 11.73
CA ARG A 43 -10.37 7.93 10.71
C ARG A 43 -10.61 9.27 10.04
N ASP A 44 -11.87 9.60 9.74
CA ASP A 44 -12.18 10.87 9.07
C ASP A 44 -11.92 12.07 9.98
N VAL A 45 -12.20 11.92 11.27
CA VAL A 45 -11.87 12.93 12.29
C VAL A 45 -10.36 13.10 12.42
N PHE A 46 -9.63 11.99 12.45
CA PHE A 46 -8.18 12.02 12.51
C PHE A 46 -7.57 12.62 11.24
N LEU A 47 -8.06 12.23 10.07
CA LEU A 47 -7.60 12.76 8.79
C LEU A 47 -7.76 14.28 8.71
N GLN A 48 -8.90 14.80 9.16
CA GLN A 48 -9.15 16.25 9.24
C GLN A 48 -8.17 16.92 10.23
N LYS A 49 -7.96 16.33 11.40
CA LYS A 49 -7.02 16.84 12.42
C LYS A 49 -5.60 16.98 11.88
N ILE A 50 -5.06 15.92 11.24
CA ILE A 50 -3.71 15.97 10.67
C ILE A 50 -3.60 16.91 9.48
N ARG A 51 -4.64 17.01 8.66
CA ARG A 51 -4.72 17.97 7.56
C ARG A 51 -4.53 19.41 8.06
N GLU A 52 -5.25 19.77 9.10
CA GLU A 52 -5.16 21.11 9.70
C GLU A 52 -3.82 21.33 10.41
N LYS A 53 -3.38 20.36 11.22
CA LYS A 53 -2.16 20.44 12.02
C LYS A 53 -0.89 20.58 11.17
N TYR A 54 -0.81 19.82 10.08
CA TYR A 54 0.38 19.78 9.21
C TYR A 54 0.22 20.56 7.91
N HIS A 55 -0.91 21.26 7.72
CA HIS A 55 -1.24 22.01 6.51
C HIS A 55 -1.13 21.19 5.23
N LEU A 56 -1.62 19.92 5.29
CA LEU A 56 -1.52 18.99 4.18
C LEU A 56 -2.37 19.44 2.98
N THR A 57 -1.77 19.36 1.80
CA THR A 57 -2.46 19.62 0.53
C THR A 57 -3.43 18.49 0.16
N ASP A 58 -4.33 18.73 -0.79
CA ASP A 58 -5.23 17.68 -1.29
C ASP A 58 -4.47 16.50 -1.90
N ALA A 59 -3.35 16.75 -2.59
CA ALA A 59 -2.49 15.71 -3.15
C ALA A 59 -1.84 14.85 -2.05
N GLN A 60 -1.39 15.45 -0.96
CA GLN A 60 -0.83 14.72 0.19
C GLN A 60 -1.91 13.91 0.93
N ILE A 61 -3.10 14.45 1.10
CA ILE A 61 -4.25 13.71 1.65
C ILE A 61 -4.58 12.51 0.77
N GLN A 62 -4.59 12.68 -0.55
CA GLN A 62 -4.81 11.56 -1.47
C GLN A 62 -3.72 10.48 -1.34
N THR A 63 -2.46 10.86 -1.15
CA THR A 63 -1.38 9.91 -0.89
C THR A 63 -1.65 9.10 0.37
N ILE A 64 -2.01 9.74 1.49
CA ILE A 64 -2.37 9.04 2.73
C ILE A 64 -3.55 8.10 2.53
N GLN A 65 -4.59 8.54 1.82
CA GLN A 65 -5.77 7.71 1.55
C GLN A 65 -5.44 6.47 0.70
N VAL A 66 -4.50 6.57 -0.25
CA VAL A 66 -4.04 5.40 -1.02
C VAL A 66 -3.29 4.42 -0.11
N TYR A 67 -2.45 4.90 0.80
CA TYR A 67 -1.80 4.04 1.80
C TYR A 67 -2.81 3.41 2.76
N GLU A 68 -3.84 4.14 3.15
CA GLU A 68 -4.90 3.66 4.06
C GLU A 68 -5.84 2.66 3.40
N ASP A 69 -6.39 3.02 2.25
CA ASP A 69 -7.45 2.27 1.60
C ASP A 69 -6.94 1.24 0.58
N GLY A 70 -5.68 1.36 0.16
CA GLY A 70 -5.16 0.63 -0.98
C GLY A 70 -5.79 1.11 -2.29
N PHE A 71 -5.90 0.22 -3.27
CA PHE A 71 -6.48 0.55 -4.56
C PHE A 71 -7.32 -0.59 -5.14
N LYS A 72 -8.29 -0.19 -5.98
CA LYS A 72 -9.21 -1.11 -6.65
C LYS A 72 -8.90 -1.18 -8.13
N LEU A 73 -8.86 -2.39 -8.67
CA LEU A 73 -8.69 -2.66 -10.09
C LEU A 73 -10.05 -2.67 -10.80
N ASP A 74 -10.08 -2.26 -12.05
CA ASP A 74 -11.27 -2.37 -12.91
C ASP A 74 -11.45 -3.80 -13.47
N TYR A 75 -10.54 -4.71 -13.16
CA TYR A 75 -10.55 -6.12 -13.58
C TYR A 75 -10.27 -7.05 -12.38
N SER A 76 -10.48 -8.35 -12.59
CA SER A 76 -10.13 -9.37 -11.59
C SER A 76 -8.78 -10.00 -11.91
N MET A 77 -7.95 -10.19 -10.89
CA MET A 77 -6.79 -11.06 -10.99
C MET A 77 -7.23 -12.54 -11.08
N PRO A 78 -6.37 -13.47 -11.54
CA PRO A 78 -6.71 -14.90 -11.66
C PRO A 78 -7.20 -15.54 -10.37
N ASN A 79 -6.71 -15.09 -9.22
CA ASN A 79 -7.15 -15.52 -7.89
C ASN A 79 -8.51 -14.92 -7.46
N GLY A 80 -9.15 -14.10 -8.31
CA GLY A 80 -10.44 -13.47 -8.06
C GLY A 80 -10.37 -12.10 -7.40
N GLU A 81 -9.18 -11.67 -6.94
CA GLU A 81 -9.01 -10.38 -6.29
C GLU A 81 -9.17 -9.22 -7.27
N LYS A 82 -9.80 -8.16 -6.77
CA LYS A 82 -10.00 -6.87 -7.47
C LYS A 82 -9.44 -5.68 -6.71
N ARG A 83 -8.84 -5.94 -5.55
CA ARG A 83 -8.41 -4.88 -4.65
C ARG A 83 -7.10 -5.26 -3.97
N TYR A 84 -6.23 -4.30 -3.87
CA TYR A 84 -5.09 -4.34 -2.95
C TYR A 84 -5.44 -3.51 -1.72
N HIS A 85 -5.30 -4.11 -0.53
CA HIS A 85 -5.61 -3.46 0.73
C HIS A 85 -4.50 -2.49 1.13
N GLY A 86 -4.87 -1.51 1.94
CA GLY A 86 -3.92 -0.53 2.46
C GLY A 86 -3.18 -1.01 3.71
N TYR A 87 -2.43 -0.10 4.33
CA TYR A 87 -1.44 -0.39 5.37
C TYR A 87 -1.79 0.24 6.72
N CYS A 88 -3.03 0.58 6.99
CA CYS A 88 -3.46 1.16 8.28
C CYS A 88 -2.67 2.45 8.65
N ALA A 89 -2.42 3.31 7.68
CA ALA A 89 -1.62 4.53 7.87
C ALA A 89 -2.23 5.49 8.91
N LEU A 90 -3.55 5.52 9.02
CA LEU A 90 -4.28 6.37 9.95
C LEU A 90 -4.49 5.73 11.33
N GLU A 91 -4.16 4.46 11.49
CA GLU A 91 -4.22 3.72 12.77
C GLU A 91 -2.82 3.50 13.39
N GLY A 92 -1.83 4.29 12.98
CA GLY A 92 -0.46 4.19 13.50
C GLY A 92 0.46 3.27 12.70
N GLY A 93 0.02 2.80 11.53
CA GLY A 93 0.88 2.09 10.58
C GLY A 93 2.00 2.96 10.02
N ILE A 94 3.01 2.33 9.48
CA ILE A 94 4.17 3.01 8.89
C ILE A 94 3.96 3.17 7.38
N MET A 95 4.06 4.41 6.89
CA MET A 95 4.24 4.68 5.47
C MET A 95 5.73 4.59 5.14
N ASP A 96 6.19 3.44 4.67
CA ASP A 96 7.60 3.24 4.31
C ASP A 96 7.93 3.98 3.00
N LEU A 97 8.69 5.04 3.12
CA LEU A 97 9.15 5.86 1.99
C LEU A 97 10.46 5.35 1.38
N GLY A 98 11.11 4.36 2.01
CA GLY A 98 12.35 3.77 1.56
C GLY A 98 13.58 4.67 1.76
N PRO A 99 14.74 4.25 1.20
CA PRO A 99 16.03 4.87 1.49
C PRO A 99 16.27 6.22 0.80
N ASP A 100 15.52 6.52 -0.25
CA ASP A 100 15.64 7.79 -0.99
C ASP A 100 14.23 8.32 -1.33
N PRO A 101 13.51 8.84 -0.31
CA PRO A 101 12.11 9.19 -0.45
C PRO A 101 11.87 10.48 -1.24
N VAL A 102 12.88 11.35 -1.39
CA VAL A 102 12.70 12.63 -2.06
C VAL A 102 12.49 12.45 -3.57
N PRO A 103 11.36 12.87 -4.13
CA PRO A 103 11.10 12.74 -5.57
C PRO A 103 12.17 13.45 -6.40
N ARG A 104 12.59 12.79 -7.47
CA ARG A 104 13.54 13.34 -8.46
C ARG A 104 12.80 13.68 -9.75
N GLU A 105 13.26 14.68 -10.45
CA GLU A 105 12.77 15.04 -11.77
C GLU A 105 13.85 14.77 -12.85
N PRO A 106 13.52 14.08 -13.94
CA PRO A 106 12.22 13.46 -14.23
C PRO A 106 11.90 12.32 -13.26
N LEU A 107 10.62 12.07 -13.00
CA LEU A 107 10.19 11.02 -12.07
C LEU A 107 10.74 9.65 -12.51
N ASP A 108 11.46 8.99 -11.62
CA ASP A 108 12.03 7.66 -11.83
C ASP A 108 11.74 6.80 -10.61
N THR A 109 10.89 5.79 -10.78
CA THR A 109 10.44 4.90 -9.71
C THR A 109 11.58 4.17 -8.99
N ARG A 110 12.71 3.96 -9.65
CA ARG A 110 13.88 3.30 -9.05
C ARG A 110 14.51 4.09 -7.91
N TYR A 111 14.33 5.41 -7.91
CA TYR A 111 14.99 6.30 -6.96
C TYR A 111 14.01 7.05 -6.05
N ASN A 112 12.72 7.03 -6.39
CA ASN A 112 11.76 7.91 -5.74
C ASN A 112 11.03 7.25 -4.58
N VAL A 113 10.86 5.92 -4.61
CA VAL A 113 10.16 5.17 -3.54
C VAL A 113 10.69 3.74 -3.44
N HIS A 114 10.77 3.23 -2.23
CA HIS A 114 11.26 1.89 -1.93
C HIS A 114 10.47 0.79 -2.68
N HIS A 115 9.15 0.85 -2.64
CA HIS A 115 8.30 -0.11 -3.35
C HIS A 115 8.36 0.07 -4.87
N GLY A 116 8.62 1.28 -5.36
CA GLY A 116 8.82 1.56 -6.77
C GLY A 116 10.02 0.84 -7.36
N ASP A 117 11.15 0.81 -6.65
CA ASP A 117 12.35 0.09 -7.09
C ASP A 117 12.08 -1.42 -7.22
N ARG A 118 11.44 -2.02 -6.24
CA ARG A 118 11.06 -3.44 -6.26
C ARG A 118 10.08 -3.75 -7.40
N SER A 119 9.05 -2.93 -7.55
CA SER A 119 8.07 -3.08 -8.64
C SER A 119 8.73 -2.91 -10.00
N ASP A 120 9.63 -1.95 -10.16
CA ASP A 120 10.39 -1.73 -11.41
C ASP A 120 11.17 -3.00 -11.80
N GLY A 121 11.87 -3.62 -10.84
CA GLY A 121 12.60 -4.88 -11.06
C GLY A 121 11.69 -6.03 -11.46
N VAL A 122 10.56 -6.20 -10.76
CA VAL A 122 9.58 -7.26 -11.09
C VAL A 122 9.01 -7.06 -12.49
N PHE A 123 8.60 -5.85 -12.84
CA PHE A 123 8.06 -5.58 -14.17
C PHE A 123 9.10 -5.81 -15.27
N LYS A 124 10.31 -5.30 -15.13
CA LYS A 124 11.37 -5.41 -16.16
C LYS A 124 11.84 -6.85 -16.40
N TYR A 125 12.01 -7.61 -15.33
CA TYR A 125 12.72 -8.89 -15.44
C TYR A 125 11.81 -10.11 -15.38
N PHE A 126 10.66 -10.02 -14.74
CA PHE A 126 9.72 -11.14 -14.59
C PHE A 126 8.49 -11.01 -15.47
N ILE A 127 7.86 -9.84 -15.51
CA ILE A 127 6.59 -9.66 -16.22
C ILE A 127 6.83 -9.35 -17.69
N THR A 128 7.51 -8.23 -17.99
CA THR A 128 7.65 -7.75 -19.38
C THR A 128 8.87 -8.28 -20.10
N LYS A 129 9.89 -8.70 -19.35
CA LYS A 129 11.22 -9.09 -19.84
C LYS A 129 11.87 -7.99 -20.70
N ASP A 130 11.52 -6.75 -20.41
CA ASP A 130 12.04 -5.56 -21.06
C ASP A 130 12.72 -4.63 -20.04
N LYS A 131 14.03 -4.56 -20.09
CA LYS A 131 14.86 -3.72 -19.20
C LYS A 131 14.57 -2.21 -19.34
N ASN A 132 13.96 -1.81 -20.45
CA ASN A 132 13.62 -0.41 -20.72
C ASN A 132 12.19 -0.07 -20.32
N TRP A 133 11.43 -1.02 -19.76
CA TRP A 133 10.08 -0.78 -19.26
C TRP A 133 10.07 0.32 -18.20
N LYS A 134 9.11 1.22 -18.30
CA LYS A 134 8.92 2.30 -17.31
C LYS A 134 7.54 2.18 -16.69
N LEU A 135 7.47 1.96 -15.38
CA LEU A 135 6.21 1.81 -14.66
C LEU A 135 5.27 2.99 -14.85
N ILE A 136 5.81 4.21 -14.87
CA ILE A 136 5.00 5.43 -14.93
C ILE A 136 4.32 5.69 -16.28
N ASP A 137 4.74 4.99 -17.33
CA ASP A 137 4.20 5.17 -18.69
C ASP A 137 2.92 4.34 -18.91
N HIS A 138 2.46 3.59 -17.90
CA HIS A 138 1.36 2.63 -18.05
C HIS A 138 0.29 2.82 -16.98
N ASP A 139 -0.98 2.58 -17.36
CA ASP A 139 -2.11 2.56 -16.44
C ASP A 139 -2.39 1.10 -15.98
N TYR A 140 -2.07 0.81 -14.73
CA TYR A 140 -2.29 -0.51 -14.13
C TYR A 140 -3.71 -0.71 -13.60
N TYR A 141 -4.49 0.33 -13.50
CA TYR A 141 -5.91 0.26 -13.14
C TYR A 141 -6.77 -0.12 -14.34
N LYS A 142 -6.38 0.40 -15.51
CA LYS A 142 -7.03 0.14 -16.81
C LYS A 142 -5.96 -0.19 -17.86
N PRO A 143 -5.32 -1.35 -17.74
CA PRO A 143 -4.26 -1.74 -18.64
C PRO A 143 -4.79 -1.93 -20.07
N ASP A 144 -3.96 -1.65 -21.05
CA ASP A 144 -4.23 -2.10 -22.42
C ASP A 144 -4.22 -3.63 -22.50
N GLU A 145 -4.70 -4.18 -23.62
CA GLU A 145 -4.85 -5.62 -23.83
C GLU A 145 -3.51 -6.37 -23.61
N LYS A 146 -2.42 -5.81 -24.10
CA LYS A 146 -1.08 -6.43 -23.96
C LYS A 146 -0.66 -6.48 -22.50
N LEU A 147 -0.71 -5.37 -21.80
CA LEU A 147 -0.34 -5.30 -20.38
C LEU A 147 -1.28 -6.20 -19.53
N TYR A 148 -2.58 -6.19 -19.83
CA TYR A 148 -3.54 -7.06 -19.16
C TYR A 148 -3.14 -8.53 -19.27
N HIS A 149 -2.83 -9.03 -20.48
CA HIS A 149 -2.40 -10.41 -20.68
C HIS A 149 -1.10 -10.74 -19.93
N MET A 150 -0.15 -9.83 -19.93
CA MET A 150 1.11 -10.02 -19.21
C MET A 150 0.90 -10.08 -17.69
N LEU A 151 0.02 -9.25 -17.14
CA LEU A 151 -0.35 -9.27 -15.72
C LEU A 151 -1.06 -10.57 -15.34
N MET A 152 -2.01 -11.03 -16.18
CA MET A 152 -2.74 -12.29 -15.93
C MET A 152 -1.82 -13.50 -16.01
N GLU A 153 -0.92 -13.55 -16.96
CA GLU A 153 0.08 -14.61 -17.07
C GLU A 153 1.00 -14.64 -15.85
N ALA A 154 1.54 -13.50 -15.45
CA ALA A 154 2.41 -13.39 -14.29
C ALA A 154 1.67 -13.81 -13.00
N SER A 155 0.47 -13.31 -12.77
CA SER A 155 -0.33 -13.66 -11.60
C SER A 155 -0.64 -15.17 -11.59
N SER A 156 -1.01 -15.78 -12.71
CA SER A 156 -1.27 -17.22 -12.77
C SER A 156 -0.06 -18.09 -12.43
N GLN A 157 1.15 -17.55 -12.61
CA GLN A 157 2.40 -18.28 -12.31
C GLN A 157 2.92 -18.05 -10.89
N TYR A 158 2.66 -16.87 -10.31
CA TYR A 158 3.26 -16.47 -9.04
C TYR A 158 2.27 -16.37 -7.89
N ASP A 159 0.96 -16.25 -8.16
CA ASP A 159 -0.05 -16.22 -7.11
C ASP A 159 -0.22 -17.59 -6.47
N VAL A 160 -0.42 -17.56 -5.17
CA VAL A 160 -0.71 -18.78 -4.39
C VAL A 160 -2.17 -19.15 -4.54
N SER A 161 -2.46 -20.41 -4.77
CA SER A 161 -3.83 -20.93 -4.70
C SER A 161 -4.35 -20.80 -3.26
N MET A 162 -5.57 -20.28 -3.11
CA MET A 162 -6.28 -20.20 -1.83
C MET A 162 -7.15 -21.43 -1.58
N ASP A 163 -7.02 -22.47 -2.41
CA ASP A 163 -7.67 -23.76 -2.20
C ASP A 163 -6.85 -24.61 -1.23
N PHE A 164 -7.35 -24.74 -0.01
CA PHE A 164 -6.76 -25.53 1.06
C PHE A 164 -7.54 -26.83 1.36
N ASP A 165 -8.50 -27.22 0.53
CA ASP A 165 -9.41 -28.32 0.82
C ASP A 165 -8.65 -29.63 1.02
N GLU A 166 -7.71 -29.96 0.16
CA GLU A 166 -6.87 -31.13 0.28
C GLU A 166 -6.02 -31.12 1.56
N PHE A 167 -5.38 -29.97 1.85
CA PHE A 167 -4.57 -29.79 3.05
C PHE A 167 -5.39 -29.98 4.34
N VAL A 168 -6.58 -29.38 4.40
CA VAL A 168 -7.49 -29.51 5.55
C VAL A 168 -8.05 -30.94 5.68
N SER A 169 -8.37 -31.57 4.56
CA SER A 169 -8.90 -32.96 4.57
C SER A 169 -7.93 -33.98 5.16
N HIS A 170 -6.61 -33.70 5.06
CA HIS A 170 -5.54 -34.49 5.69
C HIS A 170 -5.23 -34.10 7.12
N GLY A 171 -6.05 -33.24 7.74
CA GLY A 171 -5.88 -32.77 9.11
C GLY A 171 -4.85 -31.65 9.27
N GLY A 172 -4.45 -31.01 8.17
CA GLY A 172 -3.55 -29.86 8.16
C GLY A 172 -4.14 -28.67 8.94
N LYS A 173 -3.27 -27.92 9.62
CA LYS A 173 -3.62 -26.70 10.35
C LYS A 173 -2.69 -25.59 9.92
N LEU A 174 -3.24 -24.43 9.56
CA LEU A 174 -2.50 -23.28 9.09
C LEU A 174 -2.73 -22.09 10.05
N ILE A 175 -1.65 -21.48 10.49
CA ILE A 175 -1.66 -20.22 11.22
C ILE A 175 -0.94 -19.21 10.33
N LEU A 176 -1.63 -18.15 9.95
CA LEU A 176 -1.04 -17.02 9.22
C LEU A 176 -0.84 -15.87 10.20
N PHE A 177 0.32 -15.24 10.11
CA PHE A 177 0.61 -13.99 10.82
C PHE A 177 1.38 -13.05 9.88
N THR A 178 1.18 -11.74 10.05
CA THR A 178 1.81 -10.68 9.25
C THR A 178 2.49 -9.69 10.19
#